data_8723ca2e19b58cf4ce1ff0db125c2f3c
#
_entry.id   8723ca2e19b58cf4ce1ff0db125c2f3c
#
_cell.length_a   1.000
_cell.length_b   1.000
_cell.length_c   1.000
_cell.angle_alpha   90.00
_cell.angle_beta   90.00
_cell.angle_gamma   90.00
#
_symmetry.space_group_name_H-M   'P 1'
#
loop_
_entity.id
_entity.type
_entity.pdbx_description
1 polymer ?
#
loop_
_entity_poly.entity_id
_entity_poly.type
_entity_poly.pdbx_seq_one_letter_code
_entity_poly.pdbx_strand_id
1 'polypeptide(L)'
;MTNQRRTGLKNLYREEFLRSPAWFARRNRWFRDHTATGALPCAACGVVTVKDELELHHRDYEGVRITQGVWQAWEDDDDLVALHPHCHELLHRLIDRDVVLARHRTRRDASDHALRALQLKLHDVQAAS
;
A
#
# COMPACT_ATOMS: atom_id res chain seq x y z
N MET A 1 -16.36 -3.04 -18.76
CA MET A 1 -16.76 -4.26 -18.04
C MET A 1 -15.70 -5.34 -18.07
N THR A 2 -14.97 -5.49 -19.16
CA THR A 2 -13.78 -6.35 -19.23
C THR A 2 -12.72 -5.96 -18.20
N ASN A 3 -12.65 -4.69 -17.82
CA ASN A 3 -11.70 -4.21 -16.82
C ASN A 3 -12.02 -4.71 -15.40
N GLN A 4 -13.29 -4.93 -15.08
CA GLN A 4 -13.68 -5.46 -13.78
C GLN A 4 -13.25 -6.91 -13.58
N ARG A 5 -13.29 -7.73 -14.64
CA ARG A 5 -12.82 -9.11 -14.57
C ARG A 5 -11.31 -9.19 -14.36
N ARG A 6 -10.54 -8.34 -15.06
CA ARG A 6 -9.09 -8.26 -14.86
C ARG A 6 -8.76 -7.80 -13.45
N THR A 7 -9.47 -6.81 -12.95
CA THR A 7 -9.29 -6.31 -11.59
C THR A 7 -9.64 -7.39 -10.58
N GLY A 8 -10.71 -8.16 -10.82
CA GLY A 8 -11.11 -9.27 -9.95
C GLY A 8 -10.05 -10.38 -9.86
N LEU A 9 -9.48 -10.79 -11.01
CA LEU A 9 -8.41 -11.78 -11.03
C LEU A 9 -7.15 -11.28 -10.33
N LYS A 10 -6.76 -10.04 -10.59
CA LYS A 10 -5.61 -9.43 -9.92
C LYS A 10 -5.85 -9.33 -8.41
N ASN A 11 -7.07 -9.01 -8.00
CA ASN A 11 -7.41 -8.92 -6.59
C ASN A 11 -7.35 -10.29 -5.91
N LEU A 12 -7.78 -11.38 -6.58
CA LEU A 12 -7.68 -12.73 -6.05
C LEU A 12 -6.23 -13.13 -5.81
N TYR A 13 -5.34 -12.86 -6.76
CA TYR A 13 -3.91 -13.11 -6.59
C TYR A 13 -3.32 -12.29 -5.45
N ARG A 14 -3.68 -11.02 -5.36
CA ARG A 14 -3.21 -10.15 -4.26
C ARG A 14 -3.71 -10.64 -2.91
N GLU A 15 -4.97 -11.00 -2.80
CA GLU A 15 -5.54 -11.54 -1.57
C GLU A 15 -4.83 -12.82 -1.14
N GLU A 16 -4.58 -13.73 -2.08
CA GLU A 16 -3.85 -14.96 -1.78
C GLU A 16 -2.44 -14.64 -1.29
N PHE A 17 -1.72 -13.75 -1.98
CA PHE A 17 -0.40 -13.30 -1.56
C PHE A 17 -0.42 -12.71 -0.16
N LEU A 18 -1.37 -11.81 0.11
CA LEU A 18 -1.46 -11.11 1.40
C LEU A 18 -1.82 -12.03 2.57
N ARG A 19 -2.23 -13.27 2.29
CA ARG A 19 -2.46 -14.31 3.30
C ARG A 19 -1.29 -15.30 3.38
N SER A 20 -0.27 -15.15 2.54
CA SER A 20 0.83 -16.10 2.49
C SER A 20 1.81 -15.91 3.64
N PRO A 21 2.48 -17.00 4.08
CA PRO A 21 3.57 -16.88 5.06
C PRO A 21 4.70 -15.96 4.58
N ALA A 22 4.98 -15.93 3.28
CA ALA A 22 6.00 -15.06 2.71
C ALA A 22 5.69 -13.58 2.97
N TRP A 23 4.43 -13.17 2.79
CA TRP A 23 4.02 -11.81 3.06
C TRP A 23 4.09 -11.47 4.55
N PHE A 24 3.60 -12.35 5.42
CA PHE A 24 3.65 -12.10 6.87
C PHE A 24 5.09 -11.92 7.35
N ALA A 25 6.02 -12.76 6.88
CA ALA A 25 7.43 -12.63 7.22
C ALA A 25 8.02 -11.32 6.69
N ARG A 26 7.68 -10.94 5.46
CA ARG A 26 8.14 -9.68 4.85
C ARG A 26 7.63 -8.46 5.61
N ARG A 27 6.34 -8.47 5.94
CA ARG A 27 5.69 -7.41 6.71
C ARG A 27 6.37 -7.25 8.07
N ASN A 28 6.56 -8.33 8.78
CA ASN A 28 7.19 -8.29 10.11
C ASN A 28 8.62 -7.76 10.04
N ARG A 29 9.38 -8.16 9.02
CA ARG A 29 10.74 -7.66 8.80
C ARG A 29 10.74 -6.16 8.50
N TRP A 30 9.83 -5.69 7.66
CA TRP A 30 9.73 -4.27 7.34
C TRP A 30 9.49 -3.44 8.59
N PHE A 31 8.51 -3.82 9.41
CA PHE A 31 8.24 -3.08 10.65
C PHE A 31 9.42 -3.14 11.61
N ARG A 32 10.05 -4.29 11.76
CA ARG A 32 11.25 -4.43 12.61
C ARG A 32 12.36 -3.47 12.16
N ASP A 33 12.54 -3.33 10.86
CA ASP A 33 13.62 -2.50 10.30
C ASP A 33 13.28 -0.99 10.32
N HIS A 34 11.99 -0.63 10.40
CA HIS A 34 11.55 0.75 10.31
C HIS A 34 11.05 1.36 11.63
N THR A 35 10.94 0.59 12.68
CA THR A 35 10.58 1.12 13.99
C THR A 35 11.22 0.30 15.12
N ALA A 36 11.85 1.00 16.07
CA ALA A 36 12.40 0.38 17.26
C ALA A 36 11.35 0.21 18.37
N THR A 37 10.31 1.05 18.36
CA THR A 37 9.31 1.10 19.43
C THR A 37 8.05 0.29 19.12
N GLY A 38 7.88 -0.17 17.87
CA GLY A 38 6.66 -0.80 17.39
C GLY A 38 5.59 0.20 16.96
N ALA A 39 5.92 1.49 16.92
CA ALA A 39 5.03 2.55 16.46
C ALA A 39 5.75 3.43 15.46
N LEU A 40 5.01 3.94 14.46
CA LEU A 40 5.57 4.84 13.45
C LEU A 40 4.44 5.70 12.86
N PRO A 41 4.78 6.82 12.18
CA PRO A 41 3.75 7.67 11.60
C PRO A 41 3.09 7.00 10.39
N CYS A 42 1.77 7.17 10.27
CA CYS A 42 1.05 6.87 9.04
C CYS A 42 1.58 7.79 7.93
N ALA A 43 1.91 7.21 6.78
CA ALA A 43 2.48 8.00 5.68
C ALA A 43 1.51 9.05 5.13
N ALA A 44 0.21 8.87 5.29
CA ALA A 44 -0.79 9.81 4.80
C ALA A 44 -1.10 10.93 5.81
N CYS A 45 -1.52 10.57 7.02
CA CYS A 45 -1.96 11.56 8.01
C CYS A 45 -0.88 11.97 9.01
N GLY A 46 0.22 11.23 9.10
CA GLY A 46 1.33 11.55 9.98
C GLY A 46 1.14 11.16 11.44
N VAL A 47 0.00 10.61 11.82
CA VAL A 47 -0.26 10.22 13.21
C VAL A 47 0.53 8.96 13.54
N VAL A 48 1.32 9.03 14.61
CA VAL A 48 2.09 7.89 15.11
C VAL A 48 1.15 6.85 15.68
N THR A 49 1.29 5.62 15.20
CA THR A 49 0.35 4.53 15.50
C THR A 49 1.13 3.23 15.67
N VAL A 50 0.66 2.35 16.55
CA VAL A 50 1.27 1.03 16.73
C VAL A 50 1.13 0.22 15.43
N LYS A 51 2.16 -0.57 15.14
CA LYS A 51 2.26 -1.34 13.88
C LYS A 51 1.06 -2.26 13.65
N ASP A 52 0.43 -2.77 14.71
CA ASP A 52 -0.70 -3.68 14.60
C ASP A 52 -1.96 -3.01 14.06
N GLU A 53 -2.01 -1.68 14.10
CA GLU A 53 -3.10 -0.87 13.55
C GLU A 53 -2.76 -0.25 12.21
N LEU A 54 -1.62 -0.61 11.63
CA LEU A 54 -1.18 -0.11 10.33
C LEU A 54 -1.15 -1.23 9.31
N GLU A 55 -1.43 -0.87 8.07
CA GLU A 55 -1.30 -1.75 6.91
C GLU A 55 -0.14 -1.28 6.04
N LEU A 56 0.51 -2.20 5.34
CA LEU A 56 1.53 -1.84 4.35
C LEU A 56 0.89 -1.78 2.97
N HIS A 57 1.02 -0.62 2.33
CA HIS A 57 0.61 -0.40 0.97
C HIS A 57 1.77 -0.70 0.03
N HIS A 58 1.51 -1.43 -1.03
CA HIS A 58 2.48 -1.68 -2.10
C HIS A 58 2.41 -0.54 -3.12
N ARG A 59 3.48 0.25 -3.21
CA ARG A 59 3.65 1.20 -4.31
C ARG A 59 3.79 0.44 -5.63
N ASP A 60 4.41 -0.73 -5.55
CA ASP A 60 4.60 -1.64 -6.68
C ASP A 60 4.65 -3.08 -6.18
N TYR A 61 4.23 -4.02 -7.03
CA TYR A 61 4.29 -5.44 -6.74
C TYR A 61 5.46 -6.12 -7.47
N GLU A 62 6.45 -5.38 -7.93
CA GLU A 62 7.55 -5.90 -8.73
C GLU A 62 8.30 -7.05 -8.06
N GLY A 63 8.48 -6.98 -6.74
CA GLY A 63 9.17 -8.02 -5.99
C GLY A 63 8.30 -9.20 -5.56
N VAL A 64 7.01 -9.17 -5.88
CA VAL A 64 6.08 -10.26 -5.54
C VAL A 64 6.08 -11.28 -6.66
N ARG A 65 6.39 -12.53 -6.32
CA ARG A 65 6.49 -13.63 -7.28
C ARG A 65 5.82 -14.88 -6.75
N ILE A 66 5.39 -15.72 -7.67
CA ILE A 66 4.94 -17.06 -7.34
C ILE A 66 5.75 -18.06 -8.18
N THR A 67 6.35 -19.04 -7.52
CA THR A 67 7.17 -20.06 -8.16
C THR A 67 6.75 -21.42 -7.63
N GLN A 68 6.31 -22.31 -8.52
CA GLN A 68 5.84 -23.65 -8.17
C GLN A 68 4.77 -23.61 -7.06
N GLY A 69 3.84 -22.65 -7.15
CA GLY A 69 2.76 -22.50 -6.19
C GLY A 69 3.16 -21.84 -4.86
N VAL A 70 4.41 -21.43 -4.72
CA VAL A 70 4.91 -20.78 -3.49
C VAL A 70 5.13 -19.31 -3.74
N TRP A 71 4.53 -18.48 -2.88
CA TRP A 71 4.70 -17.03 -2.92
C TRP A 71 6.06 -16.61 -2.37
N GLN A 72 6.64 -15.60 -3.02
CA GLN A 72 7.89 -14.97 -2.62
C GLN A 72 7.69 -13.47 -2.51
N ALA A 73 8.09 -12.89 -1.39
CA ALA A 73 7.92 -11.48 -1.09
C ALA A 73 9.28 -10.79 -1.06
N TRP A 74 9.70 -10.27 -2.20
CA TRP A 74 11.01 -9.64 -2.39
C TRP A 74 10.87 -8.17 -2.76
N GLU A 75 9.81 -7.53 -2.28
CA GLU A 75 9.60 -6.11 -2.51
C GLU A 75 10.73 -5.29 -1.88
N ASP A 76 11.15 -4.24 -2.57
CA ASP A 76 12.06 -3.26 -1.98
C ASP A 76 11.36 -2.56 -0.82
N ASP A 77 12.14 -2.19 0.21
CA ASP A 77 11.60 -1.48 1.36
C ASP A 77 10.89 -0.19 0.96
N ASP A 78 11.40 0.51 -0.05
CA ASP A 78 10.81 1.76 -0.54
C ASP A 78 9.47 1.55 -1.27
N ASP A 79 9.15 0.33 -1.66
CA ASP A 79 7.88 0.02 -2.29
C ASP A 79 6.77 -0.33 -1.29
N LEU A 80 7.08 -0.28 0.00
CA LEU A 80 6.13 -0.52 1.08
C LEU A 80 5.97 0.73 1.93
N VAL A 81 4.72 1.10 2.22
CA VAL A 81 4.38 2.32 2.94
C VAL A 81 3.35 2.00 4.01
N ALA A 82 3.60 2.44 5.25
CA ALA A 82 2.70 2.18 6.37
C ALA A 82 1.56 3.19 6.41
N LEU A 83 0.33 2.70 6.46
CA LEU A 83 -0.89 3.52 6.44
C LEU A 83 -1.92 2.96 7.40
N HIS A 84 -2.72 3.84 8.02
CA HIS A 84 -3.95 3.41 8.67
C HIS A 84 -4.86 2.71 7.64
N PRO A 85 -5.66 1.72 8.04
CA PRO A 85 -6.60 1.07 7.11
C PRO A 85 -7.49 2.07 6.38
N HIS A 86 -8.00 3.08 7.08
CA HIS A 86 -8.84 4.12 6.48
C HIS A 86 -8.07 4.96 5.46
N CYS A 87 -6.86 5.38 5.80
CA CYS A 87 -6.00 6.13 4.87
C CYS A 87 -5.62 5.30 3.65
N HIS A 88 -5.37 4.01 3.84
CA HIS A 88 -5.07 3.07 2.77
C HIS A 88 -6.25 2.94 1.81
N GLU A 89 -7.46 2.83 2.34
CA GLU A 89 -8.68 2.79 1.53
C GLU A 89 -8.87 4.08 0.72
N LEU A 90 -8.68 5.24 1.35
CA LEU A 90 -8.75 6.53 0.66
C LEU A 90 -7.72 6.65 -0.46
N LEU A 91 -6.51 6.16 -0.21
CA LEU A 91 -5.44 6.16 -1.20
C LEU A 91 -5.84 5.34 -2.44
N HIS A 92 -6.36 4.13 -2.23
CA HIS A 92 -6.81 3.29 -3.32
C HIS A 92 -7.97 3.92 -4.11
N ARG A 93 -8.88 4.60 -3.44
CA ARG A 93 -9.97 5.32 -4.10
C ARG A 93 -9.45 6.45 -4.99
N LEU A 94 -8.41 7.17 -4.55
CA LEU A 94 -7.80 8.22 -5.36
C LEU A 94 -7.11 7.63 -6.59
N ILE A 95 -6.39 6.51 -6.44
CA ILE A 95 -5.74 5.83 -7.55
C ILE A 95 -6.80 5.36 -8.56
N ASP A 96 -7.85 4.72 -8.09
CA ASP A 96 -8.88 4.13 -8.97
C ASP A 96 -9.75 5.17 -9.67
N ARG A 97 -9.96 6.32 -9.02
CA ARG A 97 -10.79 7.39 -9.58
C ARG A 97 -10.12 8.12 -10.73
N ASP A 98 -8.80 8.20 -10.72
CA ASP A 98 -8.10 8.97 -11.73
C ASP A 98 -7.72 8.10 -12.92
N VAL A 99 -8.53 8.20 -13.97
CA VAL A 99 -8.37 7.43 -15.22
C VAL A 99 -7.03 7.76 -15.89
N VAL A 100 -6.55 9.00 -15.76
CA VAL A 100 -5.28 9.42 -16.32
C VAL A 100 -4.12 8.72 -15.61
N LEU A 101 -4.17 8.69 -14.29
CA LEU A 101 -3.16 7.98 -13.49
C LEU A 101 -3.14 6.50 -13.82
N ALA A 102 -4.32 5.89 -13.99
CA ALA A 102 -4.42 4.47 -14.29
C ALA A 102 -3.90 4.11 -15.69
N ARG A 103 -3.98 5.05 -16.65
CA ARG A 103 -3.63 4.79 -18.06
C ARG A 103 -2.21 5.19 -18.43
N HIS A 104 -1.72 6.31 -17.88
CA HIS A 104 -0.50 6.96 -18.36
C HIS A 104 0.65 6.94 -17.39
N ARG A 105 0.45 6.39 -16.22
CA ARG A 105 1.49 6.31 -15.19
C ARG A 105 1.72 4.88 -14.76
N THR A 106 2.95 4.60 -14.33
CA THR A 106 3.23 3.33 -13.66
C THR A 106 2.46 3.27 -12.36
N ARG A 107 2.28 2.07 -11.82
CA ARG A 107 1.62 1.91 -10.52
C ARG A 107 2.36 2.70 -9.43
N ARG A 108 3.68 2.68 -9.43
CA ARG A 108 4.50 3.42 -8.46
C ARG A 108 4.22 4.92 -8.55
N ASP A 109 4.23 5.48 -9.76
CA ASP A 109 3.96 6.91 -9.97
C ASP A 109 2.53 7.26 -9.59
N ALA A 110 1.57 6.43 -9.92
CA ALA A 110 0.18 6.64 -9.53
C ALA A 110 0.00 6.62 -8.01
N SER A 111 0.64 5.67 -7.33
CA SER A 111 0.63 5.60 -5.86
C SER A 111 1.24 6.84 -5.24
N ASP A 112 2.39 7.28 -5.74
CA ASP A 112 3.10 8.46 -5.19
C ASP A 112 2.29 9.73 -5.37
N HIS A 113 1.70 9.91 -6.54
CA HIS A 113 0.88 11.08 -6.82
C HIS A 113 -0.38 11.10 -5.94
N ALA A 114 -1.05 9.97 -5.82
CA ALA A 114 -2.24 9.85 -4.98
C ALA A 114 -1.92 10.04 -3.50
N LEU A 115 -0.80 9.48 -3.02
CA LEU A 115 -0.37 9.66 -1.64
C LEU A 115 -0.08 11.12 -1.32
N ARG A 116 0.61 11.83 -2.20
CA ARG A 116 0.89 13.26 -2.04
C ARG A 116 -0.40 14.07 -1.99
N ALA A 117 -1.35 13.78 -2.87
CA ALA A 117 -2.64 14.46 -2.88
C ALA A 117 -3.40 14.21 -1.58
N LEU A 118 -3.38 12.98 -1.07
CA LEU A 118 -4.02 12.63 0.19
C LEU A 118 -3.34 13.32 1.37
N GLN A 119 -2.02 13.36 1.42
CA GLN A 119 -1.26 14.07 2.45
C GLN A 119 -1.66 15.54 2.52
N LEU A 120 -1.77 16.20 1.38
CA LEU A 120 -2.17 17.61 1.32
C LEU A 120 -3.59 17.81 1.83
N LYS A 121 -4.53 16.96 1.43
CA LYS A 121 -5.92 17.04 1.92
C LYS A 121 -6.03 16.83 3.42
N LEU A 122 -5.34 15.85 3.95
CA LEU A 122 -5.37 15.55 5.38
C LEU A 122 -4.69 16.65 6.20
N HIS A 123 -3.62 17.24 5.67
CA HIS A 123 -2.96 18.38 6.29
C HIS A 123 -3.89 19.58 6.36
N ASP A 124 -4.62 19.89 5.29
CA ASP A 124 -5.58 21.00 5.25
C ASP A 124 -6.71 20.79 6.26
N VAL A 125 -7.22 19.56 6.37
CA VAL A 125 -8.27 19.23 7.35
C VAL A 125 -7.75 19.42 8.78
N GLN A 126 -6.54 18.97 9.08
CA GLN A 126 -5.93 19.14 10.40
C GLN A 126 -5.67 20.60 10.72
N ALA A 127 -5.23 21.38 9.74
CA ALA A 127 -4.99 22.81 9.91
C ALA A 127 -6.28 23.59 10.12
N ALA A 128 -7.41 23.12 9.57
CA ALA A 128 -8.72 23.75 9.74
C ALA A 128 -9.40 23.41 11.07
N SER A 129 -8.93 22.37 11.74
CA SER A 129 -9.48 21.95 13.04
C SER A 129 -8.68 22.53 14.19
#